data_1ef6b43a74e47e9afbc444c7ad85d2e7
#
_entry.id   1ef6b43a74e47e9afbc444c7ad85d2e7
#
_cell.length_a   1.000
_cell.length_b   1.000
_cell.length_c   1.000
_cell.angle_alpha   90.00
_cell.angle_beta   90.00
_cell.angle_gamma   90.00
#
_symmetry.space_group_name_H-M   'P 1'
#
loop_
_entity.id
_entity.type
_entity.pdbx_description
1 polymer ?
#
loop_
_entity_poly.entity_id
_entity_poly.type
_entity_poly.pdbx_seq_one_letter_code
_entity_poly.pdbx_strand_id
1 'polypeptide(L)'
;LNKSKNENFYGERQKYTNIETLGKVKKTAVRLDGNDSAKIFRFNDYNIVEFTTKANALDYDSMDALKKATDKPLIIINESMQFSAGVNLTYTMQFAEKNDFKSIEKFIKYFQETCKHLKYSKYPVISAPSGLTLGGGFEVMVQSNFVASHTNIVVGLVETIVGLIPAGGGCKEMLGRWLETEEAKKDPNFAPLKVFDIIGYGKTATSPVEAEPLKYLRPSDKKIMNRNSLLEVSKKILSENKNFTAPEQLKFKLPGDCLLYTSPSPRDQ
;
A
#
# COMPACT_ATOMS: atom_id res chain seq x y z
N LEU A 1 19.57 14.15 39.46
CA LEU A 1 18.64 15.02 38.66
C LEU A 1 18.29 16.23 39.55
N ASN A 2 19.07 17.32 39.42
CA ASN A 2 18.78 18.58 40.07
C ASN A 2 17.57 19.24 39.37
N LYS A 3 16.42 19.23 40.03
CA LYS A 3 15.28 20.07 39.66
C LYS A 3 15.60 21.51 40.04
N SER A 4 15.86 22.38 39.05
CA SER A 4 15.75 23.82 39.31
C SER A 4 14.26 24.13 39.52
N LYS A 5 13.96 24.87 40.58
CA LYS A 5 12.59 25.10 41.07
C LYS A 5 11.70 25.95 40.15
N ASN A 6 12.16 26.35 38.96
CA ASN A 6 11.46 27.31 38.09
C ASN A 6 11.36 26.94 36.60
N GLU A 7 11.73 25.74 36.22
CA GLU A 7 11.50 25.31 34.84
C GLU A 7 10.31 24.36 34.80
N ASN A 8 9.25 24.77 34.09
CA ASN A 8 8.20 23.86 33.70
C ASN A 8 8.82 22.75 32.86
N PHE A 9 8.97 21.58 33.42
CA PHE A 9 9.53 20.38 32.79
C PHE A 9 8.71 19.94 31.56
N TYR A 10 7.48 20.40 31.49
CA TYR A 10 6.59 20.27 30.32
C TYR A 10 6.44 21.67 29.73
N GLY A 11 7.02 21.90 28.55
CA GLY A 11 6.71 23.08 27.78
C GLY A 11 5.19 23.26 27.64
N GLU A 12 4.73 24.46 27.33
CA GLU A 12 3.30 24.71 27.10
C GLU A 12 2.74 23.63 26.20
N ARG A 13 1.69 22.95 26.66
CA ARG A 13 0.94 22.00 25.84
C ARG A 13 0.53 22.75 24.59
N GLN A 14 1.17 22.44 23.45
CA GLN A 14 0.63 22.86 22.17
C GLN A 14 -0.83 22.37 22.15
N LYS A 15 -1.76 23.30 22.24
CA LYS A 15 -3.17 23.01 22.03
C LYS A 15 -3.25 22.52 20.59
N TYR A 16 -3.35 21.21 20.39
CA TYR A 16 -3.70 20.60 19.11
C TYR A 16 -5.17 20.98 18.80
N THR A 17 -5.36 22.27 18.55
CA THR A 17 -6.64 22.83 18.18
C THR A 17 -6.93 22.42 16.74
N ASN A 18 -7.93 21.56 16.55
CA ASN A 18 -8.50 21.21 15.27
C ASN A 18 -7.70 20.33 14.31
N ILE A 19 -7.21 19.16 14.78
CA ILE A 19 -6.80 18.10 13.84
C ILE A 19 -8.04 17.74 12.98
N GLU A 20 -7.87 17.86 11.68
CA GLU A 20 -8.90 17.51 10.71
C GLU A 20 -8.93 15.99 10.52
N THR A 21 -9.74 15.30 11.30
CA THR A 21 -9.86 13.83 11.22
C THR A 21 -10.74 13.42 10.03
N LEU A 22 -10.54 12.19 9.53
CA LEU A 22 -11.36 11.63 8.44
C LEU A 22 -12.87 11.72 8.74
N GLY A 23 -13.29 11.38 9.96
CA GLY A 23 -14.70 11.45 10.35
C GLY A 23 -15.31 12.86 10.30
N LYS A 24 -14.50 13.93 10.51
CA LYS A 24 -14.96 15.31 10.34
C LYS A 24 -15.05 15.67 8.85
N VAL A 25 -14.03 15.34 8.08
CA VAL A 25 -13.92 15.72 6.66
C VAL A 25 -14.99 15.02 5.81
N LYS A 26 -15.31 13.76 6.09
CA LYS A 26 -16.37 13.04 5.38
C LYS A 26 -17.70 13.80 5.35
N LYS A 27 -18.01 14.58 6.39
CA LYS A 27 -19.24 15.38 6.49
C LYS A 27 -19.26 16.58 5.55
N THR A 28 -18.12 17.00 5.05
CA THR A 28 -17.96 18.14 4.13
C THR A 28 -17.74 17.72 2.68
N ALA A 29 -17.85 16.43 2.38
CA ALA A 29 -17.77 15.93 1.01
C ALA A 29 -18.92 16.51 0.17
N VAL A 30 -18.58 16.95 -1.05
CA VAL A 30 -19.57 17.49 -2.01
C VAL A 30 -20.50 16.38 -2.50
N ARG A 31 -19.96 15.17 -2.64
CA ARG A 31 -20.71 13.98 -3.07
C ARG A 31 -20.11 12.74 -2.42
N LEU A 32 -21.00 11.84 -1.98
CA LEU A 32 -20.68 10.47 -1.61
C LEU A 32 -21.03 9.55 -2.78
N ASP A 33 -20.10 8.65 -3.13
CA ASP A 33 -20.21 7.64 -4.16
C ASP A 33 -19.62 6.32 -3.63
N GLY A 34 -19.54 5.29 -4.45
CA GLY A 34 -18.97 3.99 -4.07
C GLY A 34 -20.00 2.87 -4.06
N ASN A 35 -19.71 1.85 -3.26
CA ASN A 35 -20.51 0.62 -3.14
C ASN A 35 -20.44 0.07 -1.70
N ASP A 36 -20.79 -1.19 -1.48
CA ASP A 36 -20.75 -1.79 -0.15
C ASP A 36 -19.34 -2.08 0.35
N SER A 37 -18.38 -2.27 -0.55
CA SER A 37 -16.99 -2.61 -0.22
C SER A 37 -16.09 -1.39 -0.03
N ALA A 38 -16.45 -0.23 -0.63
CA ALA A 38 -15.68 1.00 -0.47
C ALA A 38 -16.54 2.24 -0.71
N LYS A 39 -16.27 3.30 0.04
CA LYS A 39 -16.90 4.62 -0.13
C LYS A 39 -15.93 5.59 -0.78
N ILE A 40 -16.44 6.40 -1.72
CA ILE A 40 -15.70 7.47 -2.38
C ILE A 40 -16.30 8.80 -1.90
N PHE A 41 -15.52 9.53 -1.12
CA PHE A 41 -15.88 10.89 -0.71
C PHE A 41 -15.26 11.86 -1.70
N ARG A 42 -16.10 12.58 -2.45
CA ARG A 42 -15.65 13.50 -3.49
C ARG A 42 -15.62 14.93 -2.97
N PHE A 43 -14.48 15.58 -3.18
CA PHE A 43 -14.24 16.99 -2.89
C PHE A 43 -13.94 17.75 -4.20
N ASN A 44 -13.85 19.08 -4.12
CA ASN A 44 -13.58 19.87 -5.32
C ASN A 44 -12.21 19.53 -5.93
N ASP A 45 -11.17 19.37 -5.10
CA ASP A 45 -9.78 19.25 -5.55
C ASP A 45 -9.20 17.84 -5.45
N TYR A 46 -9.86 16.92 -4.72
CA TYR A 46 -9.38 15.56 -4.48
C TYR A 46 -10.53 14.62 -4.13
N ASN A 47 -10.23 13.33 -4.13
CA ASN A 47 -11.12 12.28 -3.65
C ASN A 47 -10.48 11.53 -2.47
N ILE A 48 -11.32 10.97 -1.61
CA ILE A 48 -10.92 10.01 -0.59
C ILE A 48 -11.63 8.69 -0.86
N VAL A 49 -10.89 7.58 -0.79
CA VAL A 49 -11.46 6.23 -0.74
C VAL A 49 -11.22 5.64 0.65
N GLU A 50 -12.29 5.09 1.21
CA GLU A 50 -12.31 4.33 2.44
C GLU A 50 -12.90 2.95 2.19
N PHE A 51 -12.18 1.89 2.55
CA PHE A 51 -12.68 0.51 2.51
C PHE A 51 -13.63 0.25 3.67
N THR A 52 -14.69 -0.51 3.44
CA THR A 52 -15.78 -0.76 4.41
C THR A 52 -16.07 -2.24 4.65
N THR A 53 -15.35 -3.14 3.96
CA THR A 53 -15.45 -4.59 4.17
C THR A 53 -14.87 -5.01 5.52
N LYS A 54 -15.16 -6.24 5.96
CA LYS A 54 -14.55 -6.80 7.16
C LYS A 54 -13.02 -6.84 7.00
N ALA A 55 -12.30 -6.28 7.97
CA ALA A 55 -10.84 -6.12 7.94
C ALA A 55 -10.32 -5.37 6.70
N ASN A 56 -11.17 -4.62 6.02
CA ASN A 56 -10.88 -3.91 4.76
C ASN A 56 -10.31 -4.85 3.68
N ALA A 57 -10.81 -6.10 3.65
CA ALA A 57 -10.43 -7.07 2.64
C ALA A 57 -10.90 -6.61 1.25
N LEU A 58 -10.04 -6.78 0.25
CA LEU A 58 -10.26 -6.28 -1.10
C LEU A 58 -11.00 -7.31 -1.97
N ASP A 59 -11.98 -6.82 -2.71
CA ASP A 59 -12.77 -7.56 -3.67
C ASP A 59 -12.90 -6.75 -4.98
N TYR A 60 -13.71 -7.24 -5.91
CA TYR A 60 -13.93 -6.55 -7.18
C TYR A 60 -14.47 -5.14 -6.99
N ASP A 61 -15.42 -4.97 -6.07
CA ASP A 61 -16.11 -3.69 -5.82
C ASP A 61 -15.19 -2.65 -5.17
N SER A 62 -14.31 -3.07 -4.25
CA SER A 62 -13.30 -2.17 -3.67
C SER A 62 -12.28 -1.72 -4.72
N MET A 63 -11.88 -2.60 -5.65
CA MET A 63 -10.97 -2.25 -6.74
C MET A 63 -11.65 -1.34 -7.79
N ASP A 64 -12.93 -1.53 -8.06
CA ASP A 64 -13.72 -0.66 -8.93
C ASP A 64 -13.85 0.76 -8.33
N ALA A 65 -14.11 0.86 -7.03
CA ALA A 65 -14.14 2.15 -6.34
C ALA A 65 -12.79 2.88 -6.40
N LEU A 66 -11.68 2.18 -6.22
CA LEU A 66 -10.35 2.76 -6.39
C LEU A 66 -10.14 3.33 -7.78
N LYS A 67 -10.47 2.55 -8.81
CA LYS A 67 -10.33 2.96 -10.21
C LYS A 67 -11.18 4.18 -10.56
N LYS A 68 -12.43 4.20 -10.10
CA LYS A 68 -13.36 5.32 -10.30
C LYS A 68 -12.92 6.61 -9.59
N ALA A 69 -12.19 6.49 -8.49
CA ALA A 69 -11.76 7.64 -7.70
C ALA A 69 -10.52 8.37 -8.23
N THR A 70 -9.84 7.82 -9.24
CA THR A 70 -8.62 8.41 -9.83
C THR A 70 -8.89 9.50 -10.87
N ASP A 71 -10.13 9.92 -11.04
CA ASP A 71 -10.49 11.08 -11.87
C ASP A 71 -9.98 12.42 -11.30
N LYS A 72 -9.50 12.41 -10.03
CA LYS A 72 -8.83 13.51 -9.32
C LYS A 72 -7.69 12.95 -8.46
N PRO A 73 -6.86 13.82 -7.85
CA PRO A 73 -5.93 13.42 -6.79
C PRO A 73 -6.64 12.55 -5.74
N LEU A 74 -6.04 11.42 -5.36
CA LEU A 74 -6.68 10.42 -4.54
C LEU A 74 -5.93 10.20 -3.22
N ILE A 75 -6.65 10.16 -2.11
CA ILE A 75 -6.17 9.69 -0.81
C ILE A 75 -6.91 8.40 -0.46
N ILE A 76 -6.17 7.32 -0.21
CA ILE A 76 -6.71 6.05 0.28
C ILE A 76 -6.42 5.98 1.78
N ILE A 77 -7.46 6.08 2.59
CA ILE A 77 -7.35 6.16 4.06
C ILE A 77 -8.59 5.58 4.72
N ASN A 78 -8.43 4.89 5.84
CA ASN A 78 -9.54 4.30 6.57
C ASN A 78 -9.66 4.88 7.98
N GLU A 79 -10.90 5.01 8.45
CA GLU A 79 -11.19 5.34 9.85
C GLU A 79 -10.97 4.14 10.77
N SER A 80 -11.18 2.92 10.25
CA SER A 80 -10.90 1.67 10.95
C SER A 80 -9.40 1.51 11.25
N MET A 81 -9.07 0.62 12.20
CA MET A 81 -7.68 0.42 12.66
C MET A 81 -6.75 -0.17 11.58
N GLN A 82 -7.30 -0.84 10.58
CA GLN A 82 -6.55 -1.55 9.54
C GLN A 82 -6.60 -0.78 8.22
N PHE A 83 -5.51 -0.82 7.45
CA PHE A 83 -5.55 -0.36 6.07
C PHE A 83 -6.23 -1.40 5.18
N SER A 84 -5.68 -2.61 5.13
CA SER A 84 -6.30 -3.76 4.48
C SER A 84 -5.59 -5.05 4.87
N ALA A 85 -6.35 -6.10 5.18
CA ALA A 85 -5.81 -7.45 5.42
C ALA A 85 -5.49 -8.21 4.13
N GLY A 86 -5.66 -7.60 2.95
CA GLY A 86 -5.41 -8.22 1.66
C GLY A 86 -6.69 -8.56 0.89
N VAL A 87 -6.56 -9.43 -0.09
CA VAL A 87 -7.69 -9.88 -0.91
C VAL A 87 -8.68 -10.70 -0.08
N ASN A 88 -9.97 -10.52 -0.36
CA ASN A 88 -11.02 -11.33 0.24
C ASN A 88 -10.97 -12.78 -0.27
N LEU A 89 -10.30 -13.64 0.48
CA LEU A 89 -10.11 -15.04 0.11
C LEU A 89 -11.45 -15.80 0.02
N THR A 90 -12.45 -15.47 0.84
CA THR A 90 -13.77 -16.09 0.77
C THR A 90 -14.42 -15.84 -0.59
N TYR A 91 -14.27 -14.62 -1.12
CA TYR A 91 -14.74 -14.29 -2.47
C TYR A 91 -14.08 -15.14 -3.54
N THR A 92 -12.76 -15.33 -3.45
CA THR A 92 -12.00 -16.13 -4.43
C THR A 92 -12.29 -17.64 -4.29
N MET A 93 -12.42 -18.14 -3.04
CA MET A 93 -12.71 -19.56 -2.77
C MET A 93 -14.04 -20.01 -3.37
N GLN A 94 -15.07 -19.17 -3.37
CA GLN A 94 -16.37 -19.48 -3.98
C GLN A 94 -16.27 -19.86 -5.46
N PHE A 95 -15.33 -19.27 -6.21
CA PHE A 95 -15.07 -19.65 -7.59
C PHE A 95 -14.21 -20.91 -7.68
N ALA A 96 -13.23 -21.07 -6.82
CA ALA A 96 -12.36 -22.25 -6.81
C ALA A 96 -13.15 -23.52 -6.51
N GLU A 97 -14.07 -23.51 -5.55
CA GLU A 97 -14.96 -24.63 -5.20
C GLU A 97 -15.86 -25.05 -6.38
N LYS A 98 -16.20 -24.11 -7.26
CA LYS A 98 -16.98 -24.37 -8.46
C LYS A 98 -16.12 -24.68 -9.69
N ASN A 99 -14.80 -24.76 -9.54
CA ASN A 99 -13.82 -24.87 -10.62
C ASN A 99 -13.94 -23.74 -11.68
N ASP A 100 -14.45 -22.57 -11.27
CA ASP A 100 -14.57 -21.40 -12.14
C ASP A 100 -13.28 -20.56 -12.13
N PHE A 101 -12.22 -21.13 -12.66
CA PHE A 101 -10.93 -20.48 -12.78
C PHE A 101 -10.95 -19.25 -13.69
N LYS A 102 -11.92 -19.17 -14.64
CA LYS A 102 -12.07 -18.00 -15.50
C LYS A 102 -12.49 -16.76 -14.72
N SER A 103 -13.37 -16.89 -13.75
CA SER A 103 -13.76 -15.78 -12.87
C SER A 103 -12.61 -15.36 -11.96
N ILE A 104 -11.80 -16.30 -11.47
CA ILE A 104 -10.58 -16.00 -10.72
C ILE A 104 -9.59 -15.21 -11.59
N GLU A 105 -9.32 -15.69 -12.81
CA GLU A 105 -8.43 -15.01 -13.76
C GLU A 105 -8.92 -13.59 -14.07
N LYS A 106 -10.22 -13.43 -14.31
CA LYS A 106 -10.84 -12.11 -14.57
C LYS A 106 -10.65 -11.17 -13.39
N PHE A 107 -10.85 -11.66 -12.16
CA PHE A 107 -10.63 -10.86 -10.94
C PHE A 107 -9.17 -10.45 -10.80
N ILE A 108 -8.22 -11.40 -10.96
CA ILE A 108 -6.78 -11.12 -10.87
C ILE A 108 -6.37 -10.07 -11.91
N LYS A 109 -6.81 -10.22 -13.17
CA LYS A 109 -6.52 -9.23 -14.21
C LYS A 109 -7.06 -7.84 -13.85
N TYR A 110 -8.29 -7.78 -13.35
CA TYR A 110 -8.90 -6.52 -12.95
C TYR A 110 -8.15 -5.88 -11.78
N PHE A 111 -7.72 -6.68 -10.80
CA PHE A 111 -6.89 -6.23 -9.68
C PHE A 111 -5.56 -5.66 -10.17
N GLN A 112 -4.85 -6.37 -11.05
CA GLN A 112 -3.59 -5.93 -11.65
C GLN A 112 -3.76 -4.63 -12.43
N GLU A 113 -4.80 -4.54 -13.25
CA GLU A 113 -5.10 -3.34 -14.03
C GLU A 113 -5.41 -2.15 -13.14
N THR A 114 -6.16 -2.34 -12.05
CA THR A 114 -6.45 -1.28 -11.08
C THR A 114 -5.18 -0.82 -10.37
N CYS A 115 -4.35 -1.73 -9.89
CA CYS A 115 -3.05 -1.41 -9.30
C CYS A 115 -2.15 -0.64 -10.27
N LYS A 116 -2.08 -1.10 -11.53
CA LYS A 116 -1.35 -0.40 -12.59
C LYS A 116 -1.94 1.00 -12.84
N HIS A 117 -3.26 1.12 -12.82
CA HIS A 117 -3.96 2.39 -13.01
C HIS A 117 -3.67 3.38 -11.87
N LEU A 118 -3.61 2.92 -10.62
CA LEU A 118 -3.21 3.75 -9.47
C LEU A 118 -1.79 4.32 -9.68
N LYS A 119 -0.83 3.46 -10.04
CA LYS A 119 0.57 3.86 -10.19
C LYS A 119 0.79 4.88 -11.30
N TYR A 120 0.13 4.68 -12.43
CA TYR A 120 0.30 5.50 -13.64
C TYR A 120 -0.86 6.48 -13.85
N SER A 121 -1.60 6.77 -12.78
CA SER A 121 -2.66 7.77 -12.80
C SER A 121 -2.13 9.14 -13.22
N LYS A 122 -2.94 9.89 -13.94
CA LYS A 122 -2.65 11.30 -14.28
C LYS A 122 -2.50 12.18 -13.03
N TYR A 123 -3.22 11.83 -11.96
CA TYR A 123 -3.21 12.55 -10.70
C TYR A 123 -2.49 11.75 -9.62
N PRO A 124 -1.88 12.41 -8.63
CA PRO A 124 -1.19 11.72 -7.55
C PRO A 124 -2.15 10.87 -6.71
N VAL A 125 -1.69 9.67 -6.39
CA VAL A 125 -2.37 8.74 -5.49
C VAL A 125 -1.55 8.61 -4.22
N ILE A 126 -2.19 8.78 -3.06
CA ILE A 126 -1.57 8.67 -1.75
C ILE A 126 -2.24 7.57 -0.97
N SER A 127 -1.47 6.63 -0.43
CA SER A 127 -1.94 5.71 0.60
C SER A 127 -1.54 6.19 1.98
N ALA A 128 -2.50 6.15 2.91
CA ALA A 128 -2.30 6.50 4.32
C ALA A 128 -2.52 5.27 5.23
N PRO A 129 -1.62 4.26 5.18
CA PRO A 129 -1.81 3.01 5.87
C PRO A 129 -1.61 3.12 7.38
N SER A 130 -2.40 2.34 8.14
CA SER A 130 -2.25 2.06 9.57
C SER A 130 -2.65 0.62 9.85
N GLY A 131 -2.07 0.00 10.88
CA GLY A 131 -2.36 -1.39 11.24
C GLY A 131 -2.03 -2.37 10.10
N LEU A 132 -2.87 -3.39 9.90
CA LEU A 132 -2.64 -4.39 8.85
C LEU A 132 -2.66 -3.75 7.46
N THR A 133 -1.58 -3.98 6.72
CA THR A 133 -1.37 -3.56 5.32
C THR A 133 -0.69 -4.74 4.61
N LEU A 134 -1.44 -5.81 4.42
CA LEU A 134 -0.92 -7.12 4.03
C LEU A 134 -1.41 -7.53 2.64
N GLY A 135 -0.63 -8.37 1.95
CA GLY A 135 -1.02 -8.96 0.68
C GLY A 135 -1.52 -7.92 -0.33
N GLY A 136 -2.72 -8.09 -0.87
CA GLY A 136 -3.32 -7.13 -1.80
C GLY A 136 -3.42 -5.70 -1.24
N GLY A 137 -3.56 -5.51 0.08
CA GLY A 137 -3.51 -4.19 0.71
C GLY A 137 -2.12 -3.55 0.62
N PHE A 138 -1.08 -4.36 0.77
CA PHE A 138 0.28 -3.92 0.50
C PHE A 138 0.47 -3.58 -0.98
N GLU A 139 -0.09 -4.38 -1.89
CA GLU A 139 0.01 -4.15 -3.33
C GLU A 139 -0.63 -2.81 -3.73
N VAL A 140 -1.78 -2.46 -3.17
CA VAL A 140 -2.39 -1.13 -3.34
C VAL A 140 -1.49 -0.02 -2.80
N MET A 141 -0.90 -0.21 -1.60
CA MET A 141 -0.01 0.77 -0.99
C MET A 141 1.23 1.04 -1.85
N VAL A 142 1.92 -0.02 -2.33
CA VAL A 142 3.18 0.16 -3.10
C VAL A 142 2.95 0.68 -4.52
N GLN A 143 1.73 0.58 -5.04
CA GLN A 143 1.34 1.17 -6.31
C GLN A 143 0.92 2.64 -6.17
N SER A 144 0.74 3.14 -4.95
CA SER A 144 0.52 4.57 -4.72
C SER A 144 1.81 5.37 -4.95
N ASN A 145 1.65 6.60 -5.44
CA ASN A 145 2.80 7.45 -5.74
C ASN A 145 3.48 7.95 -4.48
N PHE A 146 2.72 8.16 -3.41
CA PHE A 146 3.19 8.61 -2.11
C PHE A 146 2.56 7.77 -1.00
N VAL A 147 3.29 7.63 0.11
CA VAL A 147 2.81 6.91 1.29
C VAL A 147 2.98 7.80 2.53
N ALA A 148 1.90 7.93 3.30
CA ALA A 148 1.87 8.56 4.61
C ALA A 148 1.57 7.48 5.67
N SER A 149 2.60 6.74 6.09
CA SER A 149 2.46 5.57 6.95
C SER A 149 2.35 5.94 8.42
N HIS A 150 1.40 5.36 9.13
CA HIS A 150 1.40 5.38 10.58
C HIS A 150 2.56 4.53 11.11
N THR A 151 3.11 4.90 12.29
CA THR A 151 4.18 4.12 12.92
C THR A 151 3.73 2.75 13.42
N ASN A 152 2.46 2.57 13.75
CA ASN A 152 1.87 1.26 14.04
C ASN A 152 1.30 0.66 12.75
N ILE A 153 2.12 -0.10 12.05
CA ILE A 153 1.80 -0.76 10.78
C ILE A 153 2.34 -2.19 10.81
N VAL A 154 1.59 -3.12 10.25
CA VAL A 154 2.08 -4.47 9.92
C VAL A 154 1.99 -4.62 8.41
N VAL A 155 3.13 -4.71 7.76
CA VAL A 155 3.23 -4.57 6.29
C VAL A 155 4.03 -5.68 5.66
N GLY A 156 3.57 -6.20 4.53
CA GLY A 156 4.27 -7.22 3.75
C GLY A 156 3.38 -8.01 2.81
N LEU A 157 4.02 -8.85 2.00
CA LEU A 157 3.38 -9.82 1.11
C LEU A 157 3.39 -11.18 1.81
N VAL A 158 2.22 -11.68 2.15
CA VAL A 158 2.03 -12.87 3.01
C VAL A 158 1.29 -14.01 2.30
N GLU A 159 1.06 -13.86 1.01
CA GLU A 159 0.28 -14.79 0.20
C GLU A 159 0.84 -16.20 0.24
N THR A 160 2.17 -16.36 0.27
CA THR A 160 2.86 -17.67 0.33
C THR A 160 2.56 -18.45 1.60
N ILE A 161 2.23 -17.78 2.71
CA ILE A 161 1.83 -18.43 3.98
C ILE A 161 0.52 -19.19 3.80
N VAL A 162 -0.34 -18.77 2.88
CA VAL A 162 -1.61 -19.42 2.56
C VAL A 162 -1.58 -20.16 1.22
N GLY A 163 -0.40 -20.44 0.67
CA GLY A 163 -0.22 -21.23 -0.57
C GLY A 163 -0.53 -20.45 -1.86
N LEU A 164 -0.50 -19.13 -1.81
CA LEU A 164 -0.74 -18.26 -2.97
C LEU A 164 0.52 -17.47 -3.33
N ILE A 165 0.49 -16.79 -4.49
CA ILE A 165 1.54 -15.89 -4.95
C ILE A 165 0.94 -14.49 -5.08
N PRO A 166 1.66 -13.40 -4.65
CA PRO A 166 1.19 -12.04 -4.85
C PRO A 166 0.93 -11.75 -6.33
N ALA A 167 -0.30 -11.38 -6.64
CA ALA A 167 -0.77 -11.26 -8.02
C ALA A 167 -1.13 -9.84 -8.47
N GLY A 168 -1.24 -8.86 -7.56
CA GLY A 168 -1.60 -7.47 -7.89
C GLY A 168 -0.43 -6.58 -8.33
N GLY A 169 0.77 -7.15 -8.44
CA GLY A 169 1.98 -6.45 -8.88
C GLY A 169 2.99 -6.18 -7.76
N GLY A 170 2.79 -6.73 -6.56
CA GLY A 170 3.71 -6.60 -5.43
C GLY A 170 5.10 -7.15 -5.75
N CYS A 171 5.19 -8.34 -6.37
CA CYS A 171 6.46 -8.92 -6.81
C CYS A 171 7.24 -7.97 -7.73
N LYS A 172 6.54 -7.39 -8.72
CA LYS A 172 7.14 -6.46 -9.68
C LYS A 172 7.66 -5.18 -8.99
N GLU A 173 6.87 -4.62 -8.08
CA GLU A 173 7.26 -3.40 -7.36
C GLU A 173 8.45 -3.65 -6.43
N MET A 174 8.46 -4.78 -5.74
CA MET A 174 9.58 -5.17 -4.89
C MET A 174 10.85 -5.40 -5.71
N LEU A 175 10.74 -6.10 -6.85
CA LEU A 175 11.87 -6.29 -7.75
C LEU A 175 12.44 -4.94 -8.22
N GLY A 176 11.57 -4.00 -8.66
CA GLY A 176 11.99 -2.66 -9.05
C GLY A 176 12.77 -1.94 -7.96
N ARG A 177 12.27 -1.96 -6.72
CA ARG A 177 12.92 -1.32 -5.57
C ARG A 177 14.26 -1.94 -5.21
N TRP A 178 14.41 -3.25 -5.34
CA TRP A 178 15.67 -3.95 -5.07
C TRP A 178 16.69 -3.79 -6.19
N LEU A 179 16.26 -3.65 -7.46
CA LEU A 179 17.14 -3.36 -8.58
C LEU A 179 17.82 -1.98 -8.51
N GLU A 180 17.26 -1.04 -7.72
CA GLU A 180 17.87 0.28 -7.50
C GLU A 180 19.06 0.24 -6.52
N THR A 181 19.34 -0.90 -5.87
CA THR A 181 20.43 -1.01 -4.89
C THR A 181 21.81 -1.16 -5.55
N GLU A 182 22.87 -0.76 -4.83
CA GLU A 182 24.24 -0.89 -5.32
C GLU A 182 24.68 -2.35 -5.45
N GLU A 183 24.13 -3.25 -4.62
CA GLU A 183 24.38 -4.69 -4.70
C GLU A 183 23.82 -5.28 -6.00
N ALA A 184 22.59 -4.89 -6.36
CA ALA A 184 21.97 -5.37 -7.61
C ALA A 184 22.67 -4.86 -8.88
N LYS A 185 23.32 -3.70 -8.82
CA LYS A 185 24.15 -3.21 -9.93
C LYS A 185 25.42 -4.05 -10.15
N LYS A 186 25.93 -4.69 -9.09
CA LYS A 186 27.12 -5.55 -9.12
C LYS A 186 26.78 -7.00 -9.43
N ASP A 187 25.63 -7.49 -8.97
CA ASP A 187 25.16 -8.85 -9.17
C ASP A 187 23.71 -8.86 -9.69
N PRO A 188 23.48 -9.25 -10.95
CA PRO A 188 22.13 -9.31 -11.54
C PRO A 188 21.16 -10.24 -10.80
N ASN A 189 21.67 -11.25 -10.07
CA ASN A 189 20.86 -12.22 -9.34
C ASN A 189 20.46 -11.71 -7.94
N PHE A 190 21.14 -10.69 -7.43
CA PHE A 190 20.92 -10.20 -6.06
C PHE A 190 19.46 -9.79 -5.82
N ALA A 191 18.91 -8.93 -6.67
CA ALA A 191 17.53 -8.43 -6.48
C ALA A 191 16.48 -9.53 -6.61
N PRO A 192 16.48 -10.42 -7.63
CA PRO A 192 15.55 -11.53 -7.72
C PRO A 192 15.61 -12.47 -6.51
N LEU A 193 16.80 -12.86 -6.07
CA LEU A 193 16.98 -13.74 -4.91
C LEU A 193 16.50 -13.08 -3.62
N LYS A 194 16.81 -11.79 -3.46
CA LYS A 194 16.36 -11.02 -2.28
C LYS A 194 14.86 -10.88 -2.22
N VAL A 195 14.21 -10.62 -3.36
CA VAL A 195 12.74 -10.55 -3.45
C VAL A 195 12.12 -11.91 -3.19
N PHE A 196 12.69 -12.99 -3.73
CA PHE A 196 12.27 -14.35 -3.44
C PHE A 196 12.36 -14.66 -1.94
N ASP A 197 13.49 -14.36 -1.29
CA ASP A 197 13.69 -14.56 0.15
C ASP A 197 12.64 -13.78 1.00
N ILE A 198 12.32 -12.56 0.61
CA ILE A 198 11.36 -11.73 1.33
C ILE A 198 9.93 -12.24 1.13
N ILE A 199 9.52 -12.47 -0.11
CA ILE A 199 8.15 -12.85 -0.46
C ILE A 199 7.91 -14.34 -0.21
N GLY A 200 8.86 -15.19 -0.57
CA GLY A 200 8.77 -16.64 -0.41
C GLY A 200 8.57 -17.06 1.04
N TYR A 201 9.20 -16.37 1.97
CA TYR A 201 9.01 -16.61 3.41
C TYR A 201 7.94 -15.70 4.07
N GLY A 202 7.19 -14.92 3.29
CA GLY A 202 6.12 -14.06 3.80
C GLY A 202 6.61 -13.09 4.88
N LYS A 203 7.83 -12.54 4.74
CA LYS A 203 8.41 -11.64 5.73
C LYS A 203 7.56 -10.39 5.88
N THR A 204 7.29 -10.00 7.13
CA THR A 204 6.55 -8.78 7.46
C THR A 204 7.41 -7.84 8.29
N ALA A 205 7.02 -6.56 8.30
CA ALA A 205 7.56 -5.56 9.20
C ALA A 205 6.43 -5.02 10.07
N THR A 206 6.73 -4.73 11.34
CA THR A 206 5.75 -4.25 12.33
C THR A 206 5.89 -2.77 12.62
N SER A 207 6.85 -2.13 11.97
CA SER A 207 7.13 -0.70 12.09
C SER A 207 7.76 -0.15 10.80
N PRO A 208 7.73 1.18 10.56
CA PRO A 208 8.46 1.79 9.46
C PRO A 208 9.98 1.54 9.51
N VAL A 209 10.54 1.41 10.71
CA VAL A 209 11.98 1.14 10.90
C VAL A 209 12.36 -0.23 10.36
N GLU A 210 11.51 -1.23 10.57
CA GLU A 210 11.69 -2.58 10.00
C GLU A 210 11.32 -2.66 8.52
N ALA A 211 10.34 -1.83 8.09
CA ALA A 211 9.84 -1.83 6.72
C ALA A 211 10.83 -1.23 5.71
N GLU A 212 11.64 -0.24 6.10
CA GLU A 212 12.61 0.40 5.20
C GLU A 212 13.73 -0.54 4.73
N PRO A 213 14.41 -1.29 5.61
CA PRO A 213 15.41 -2.27 5.19
C PRO A 213 14.86 -3.33 4.24
N LEU A 214 13.58 -3.70 4.38
CA LEU A 214 12.88 -4.61 3.47
C LEU A 214 12.39 -3.94 2.19
N LYS A 215 12.62 -2.64 2.01
CA LYS A 215 12.13 -1.83 0.89
C LYS A 215 10.59 -1.78 0.77
N TYR A 216 9.87 -2.10 1.84
CA TYR A 216 8.41 -1.95 1.91
C TYR A 216 8.00 -0.48 1.97
N LEU A 217 8.77 0.34 2.66
CA LEU A 217 8.68 1.79 2.62
C LEU A 217 9.94 2.38 1.99
N ARG A 218 9.78 3.51 1.32
CA ARG A 218 10.89 4.30 0.77
C ARG A 218 11.36 5.31 1.83
N PRO A 219 12.61 5.76 1.80
CA PRO A 219 13.08 6.83 2.67
C PRO A 219 12.26 8.13 2.54
N SER A 220 11.69 8.38 1.34
CA SER A 220 10.83 9.54 1.06
C SER A 220 9.44 9.44 1.66
N ASP A 221 8.96 8.24 2.01
CA ASP A 221 7.64 8.02 2.58
C ASP A 221 7.54 8.65 3.97
N LYS A 222 6.38 9.24 4.28
CA LYS A 222 6.19 9.95 5.55
C LYS A 222 5.82 8.96 6.65
N LYS A 223 6.49 9.09 7.80
CA LYS A 223 6.24 8.28 9.01
C LYS A 223 5.56 9.15 10.06
N ILE A 224 4.38 8.76 10.49
CA ILE A 224 3.47 9.58 11.28
C ILE A 224 3.10 8.85 12.57
N MET A 225 3.45 9.43 13.72
CA MET A 225 3.13 8.86 15.03
C MET A 225 1.68 9.10 15.44
N ASN A 226 1.12 10.27 15.09
CA ASN A 226 -0.26 10.59 15.42
C ASN A 226 -1.18 10.16 14.27
N ARG A 227 -1.92 9.07 14.46
CA ARG A 227 -2.85 8.54 13.45
C ARG A 227 -3.87 9.57 12.96
N ASN A 228 -4.31 10.46 13.82
CA ASN A 228 -5.27 11.51 13.45
C ASN A 228 -4.69 12.53 12.48
N SER A 229 -3.37 12.64 12.37
CA SER A 229 -2.69 13.53 11.43
C SER A 229 -2.44 12.90 10.05
N LEU A 230 -2.80 11.62 9.83
CA LEU A 230 -2.59 10.94 8.55
C LEU A 230 -3.27 11.68 7.38
N LEU A 231 -4.51 12.11 7.56
CA LEU A 231 -5.25 12.84 6.54
C LEU A 231 -4.63 14.21 6.24
N GLU A 232 -4.29 14.96 7.28
CA GLU A 232 -3.67 16.28 7.16
C GLU A 232 -2.34 16.20 6.40
N VAL A 233 -1.48 15.23 6.78
CA VAL A 233 -0.21 15.01 6.08
C VAL A 233 -0.45 14.56 4.63
N SER A 234 -1.43 13.71 4.37
CA SER A 234 -1.78 13.30 3.01
C SER A 234 -2.25 14.49 2.16
N LYS A 235 -3.07 15.37 2.69
CA LYS A 235 -3.49 16.62 2.02
C LYS A 235 -2.30 17.54 1.77
N LYS A 236 -1.36 17.64 2.72
CA LYS A 236 -0.13 18.41 2.54
C LYS A 236 0.70 17.85 1.38
N ILE A 237 0.89 16.53 1.29
CA ILE A 237 1.57 15.88 0.16
C ILE A 237 0.88 16.25 -1.17
N LEU A 238 -0.45 16.22 -1.25
CA LEU A 238 -1.16 16.67 -2.45
C LEU A 238 -0.86 18.12 -2.81
N SER A 239 -0.86 19.01 -1.83
CA SER A 239 -0.61 20.44 -2.04
C SER A 239 0.82 20.74 -2.51
N GLU A 240 1.79 19.94 -2.07
CA GLU A 240 3.20 20.04 -2.46
C GLU A 240 3.49 19.44 -3.85
N ASN A 241 2.59 18.61 -4.38
CA ASN A 241 2.77 17.88 -5.65
C ASN A 241 1.74 18.27 -6.71
N LYS A 242 1.41 19.56 -6.82
CA LYS A 242 0.45 20.07 -7.83
C LYS A 242 0.88 19.81 -9.27
N ASN A 243 2.18 19.81 -9.54
CA ASN A 243 2.79 19.56 -10.84
C ASN A 243 3.23 18.10 -10.99
N PHE A 244 2.46 17.17 -10.40
CA PHE A 244 2.76 15.73 -10.46
C PHE A 244 2.78 15.24 -11.91
N THR A 245 3.78 14.43 -12.21
CA THR A 245 3.87 13.66 -13.46
C THR A 245 3.93 12.18 -13.08
N ALA A 246 3.10 11.38 -13.76
CA ALA A 246 3.11 9.94 -13.53
C ALA A 246 4.51 9.34 -13.81
N PRO A 247 4.96 8.36 -13.01
CA PRO A 247 6.25 7.74 -13.22
C PRO A 247 6.28 6.97 -14.55
N GLU A 248 7.48 6.79 -15.11
CA GLU A 248 7.66 5.91 -16.27
C GLU A 248 7.37 4.45 -15.90
N GLN A 249 6.95 3.67 -16.91
CA GLN A 249 6.71 2.25 -16.70
C GLN A 249 8.03 1.53 -16.41
N LEU A 250 8.03 0.72 -15.35
CA LEU A 250 9.15 -0.14 -15.02
C LEU A 250 9.41 -1.13 -16.16
N LYS A 251 10.65 -1.18 -16.63
CA LYS A 251 11.13 -2.15 -17.61
C LYS A 251 12.16 -3.04 -16.93
N PHE A 252 11.97 -4.34 -17.03
CA PHE A 252 12.88 -5.32 -16.46
C PHE A 252 13.58 -6.09 -17.57
N LYS A 253 14.89 -6.27 -17.44
CA LYS A 253 15.64 -7.25 -18.21
C LYS A 253 15.80 -8.49 -17.32
N LEU A 254 14.98 -9.48 -17.53
CA LEU A 254 15.04 -10.73 -16.78
C LEU A 254 16.00 -11.70 -17.48
N PRO A 255 16.78 -12.49 -16.72
CA PRO A 255 17.74 -13.43 -17.28
C PRO A 255 17.11 -14.65 -17.97
N GLY A 256 15.78 -14.73 -18.04
CA GLY A 256 15.07 -15.80 -18.71
C GLY A 256 15.27 -17.17 -18.06
N ASP A 257 15.37 -18.21 -18.89
CA ASP A 257 15.49 -19.61 -18.42
C ASP A 257 16.74 -19.88 -17.59
N CYS A 258 17.77 -19.02 -17.66
CA CYS A 258 19.01 -19.19 -16.92
C CYS A 258 18.80 -19.22 -15.40
N LEU A 259 17.81 -18.50 -14.87
CA LEU A 259 17.47 -18.52 -13.44
C LEU A 259 16.79 -19.83 -13.00
N LEU A 260 16.07 -20.50 -13.89
CA LEU A 260 15.42 -21.76 -13.57
C LEU A 260 16.44 -22.90 -13.35
N TYR A 261 17.60 -22.82 -14.00
CA TYR A 261 18.65 -23.84 -13.90
C TYR A 261 19.70 -23.54 -12.84
N THR A 262 19.83 -22.30 -12.39
CA THR A 262 20.86 -21.89 -11.42
C THR A 262 20.30 -21.67 -10.01
N SER A 263 18.99 -21.70 -9.83
CA SER A 263 18.37 -21.63 -8.51
C SER A 263 18.45 -23.00 -7.84
N PRO A 264 19.04 -23.13 -6.62
CA PRO A 264 19.04 -24.40 -5.93
C PRO A 264 17.61 -24.88 -5.71
N SER A 265 17.34 -26.11 -6.16
CA SER A 265 16.05 -26.76 -5.92
C SER A 265 15.87 -26.96 -4.41
N PRO A 266 14.66 -26.82 -3.85
CA PRO A 266 14.38 -27.24 -2.46
C PRO A 266 14.71 -28.70 -2.18
N ARG A 267 14.96 -29.52 -3.20
CA ARG A 267 15.41 -30.91 -3.07
C ARG A 267 16.93 -31.06 -2.93
N ASP A 268 17.69 -29.97 -3.13
CA ASP A 268 19.16 -29.97 -3.06
C ASP A 268 19.66 -29.41 -1.72
N GLN A 269 18.77 -29.16 -0.79
CA GLN A 269 19.00 -28.83 0.61
C GLN A 269 18.49 -29.99 1.48
#